data_22459cf15d85fd25d948ffa94896adf1
#
_entry.id   22459cf15d85fd25d948ffa94896adf1
#
_cell.length_a   1.000
_cell.length_b   1.000
_cell.length_c   1.000
_cell.angle_alpha   90.00
_cell.angle_beta   90.00
_cell.angle_gamma   90.00
#
_symmetry.space_group_name_H-M   'P 1'
#
loop_
_entity.id
_entity.type
_entity.pdbx_description
1 polymer ?
#
loop_
_entity_poly.entity_id
_entity_poly.type
_entity_poly.pdbx_seq_one_letter_code
_entity_poly.pdbx_strand_id
1 'polypeptide(L)'
;MTLSTPLVKSNRFKRLADLVWLAALCLYVVAGIPTASFHGDESMQIHMSRDYATVFIDGAPERLLSAGPFPIDSDPHLRIINGSVNRYTIGLAWFLAGYSADDLPPPPGWDWGLSYDDGLTTDHRPDTALLTVTRLASALFLCASVAVLFGLGWLYGGRLPATVASGLYALHPVILLNGRRAMQEGSMLFFGLLVVLAAAAIVQRRTRGSTPWGGWALLVLSGGLTLASKHSGIVFVGIALVWILAAEVLSRRRWLPTMGRLLLSGLLILALFVALSPALWSDPPARFGDLLALREELLDIQVAIDPVAPMDLGQRFLEIVRQPFIAPAVHFELESWGESAAYLDEVARSASSPLAGIPYGLALGLPLTLLAALGIFVALRRYRQPLYAGLLVWLGANLAVLLLNPLPWQRYYLSLIPVAVVSAAVGIKWVMRRLRLRA
;
A
#
# COMPACT_ATOMS: atom_id res chain seq x y z
N MET A 1 -30.67 -18.14 -42.97
CA MET A 1 -29.21 -18.17 -42.81
C MET A 1 -28.85 -17.13 -41.77
N THR A 2 -28.75 -17.55 -40.51
CA THR A 2 -28.44 -16.69 -39.35
C THR A 2 -26.91 -16.55 -39.23
N LEU A 3 -26.38 -15.40 -39.64
CA LEU A 3 -25.01 -15.03 -39.40
C LEU A 3 -24.80 -14.86 -37.87
N SER A 4 -24.33 -15.88 -37.22
CA SER A 4 -23.89 -15.80 -35.82
C SER A 4 -22.67 -14.89 -35.72
N THR A 5 -22.85 -13.77 -35.10
CA THR A 5 -21.88 -12.68 -34.92
C THR A 5 -20.59 -13.17 -34.25
N PRO A 6 -19.42 -13.11 -34.90
CA PRO A 6 -18.12 -13.51 -34.31
C PRO A 6 -17.64 -12.58 -33.16
N LEU A 7 -18.27 -11.42 -32.96
CA LEU A 7 -17.94 -10.40 -31.98
C LEU A 7 -18.16 -10.83 -30.51
N VAL A 8 -19.18 -11.65 -30.23
CA VAL A 8 -19.50 -12.07 -28.86
C VAL A 8 -18.48 -13.10 -28.31
N LYS A 9 -18.01 -14.04 -29.16
CA LYS A 9 -16.98 -15.03 -28.79
C LYS A 9 -15.62 -14.37 -28.46
N SER A 10 -15.22 -13.38 -29.26
CA SER A 10 -13.95 -12.64 -29.04
C SER A 10 -13.90 -11.91 -27.70
N ASN A 11 -15.01 -11.33 -27.21
CA ASN A 11 -15.04 -10.63 -25.94
C ASN A 11 -14.99 -11.59 -24.72
N ARG A 12 -15.59 -12.78 -24.80
CA ARG A 12 -15.51 -13.77 -23.72
C ARG A 12 -14.09 -14.32 -23.56
N PHE A 13 -13.43 -14.66 -24.66
CA PHE A 13 -12.03 -15.13 -24.63
C PHE A 13 -11.08 -14.09 -24.03
N LYS A 14 -11.26 -12.81 -24.40
CA LYS A 14 -10.44 -11.72 -23.85
C LYS A 14 -10.65 -11.55 -22.34
N ARG A 15 -11.88 -11.63 -21.85
CA ARG A 15 -12.17 -11.56 -20.40
C ARG A 15 -11.59 -12.75 -19.65
N LEU A 16 -11.70 -13.96 -20.22
CA LEU A 16 -11.10 -15.13 -19.61
C LEU A 16 -9.58 -14.98 -19.50
N ALA A 17 -8.91 -14.50 -20.55
CA ALA A 17 -7.47 -14.27 -20.51
C ALA A 17 -7.08 -13.19 -19.48
N ASP A 18 -7.90 -12.15 -19.23
CA ASP A 18 -7.66 -11.19 -18.16
C ASP A 18 -7.79 -11.84 -16.77
N LEU A 19 -8.80 -12.69 -16.57
CA LEU A 19 -8.98 -13.43 -15.31
C LEU A 19 -7.83 -14.40 -15.07
N VAL A 20 -7.41 -15.15 -16.08
CA VAL A 20 -6.26 -16.07 -15.99
C VAL A 20 -4.98 -15.30 -15.66
N TRP A 21 -4.76 -14.13 -16.27
CA TRP A 21 -3.64 -13.27 -15.95
C TRP A 21 -3.63 -12.84 -14.49
N LEU A 22 -4.76 -12.32 -13.99
CA LEU A 22 -4.87 -11.89 -12.60
C LEU A 22 -4.72 -13.06 -11.62
N ALA A 23 -5.33 -14.22 -11.93
CA ALA A 23 -5.20 -15.42 -11.13
C ALA A 23 -3.75 -15.92 -11.05
N ALA A 24 -3.02 -15.91 -12.18
CA ALA A 24 -1.60 -16.27 -12.21
C ALA A 24 -0.73 -15.34 -11.36
N LEU A 25 -0.98 -14.02 -11.42
CA LEU A 25 -0.28 -13.04 -10.59
C LEU A 25 -0.60 -13.23 -9.09
N CYS A 26 -1.88 -13.46 -8.74
CA CYS A 26 -2.27 -13.73 -7.36
C CYS A 26 -1.66 -15.04 -6.84
N LEU A 27 -1.65 -16.09 -7.67
CA LEU A 27 -0.99 -17.35 -7.31
C LEU A 27 0.50 -17.16 -7.05
N TYR A 28 1.19 -16.36 -7.89
CA TYR A 28 2.60 -16.00 -7.69
C TYR A 28 2.83 -15.26 -6.37
N VAL A 29 1.94 -14.31 -6.02
CA VAL A 29 2.00 -13.60 -4.74
C VAL A 29 1.86 -14.58 -3.58
N VAL A 30 0.84 -15.42 -3.58
CA VAL A 30 0.54 -16.34 -2.46
C VAL A 30 1.60 -17.43 -2.34
N ALA A 31 2.03 -18.05 -3.45
CA ALA A 31 3.06 -19.09 -3.45
C ALA A 31 4.40 -18.60 -2.85
N GLY A 32 4.69 -17.31 -2.95
CA GLY A 32 5.92 -16.74 -2.39
C GLY A 32 5.83 -16.31 -0.91
N ILE A 33 4.73 -16.54 -0.20
CA ILE A 33 4.60 -16.19 1.23
C ILE A 33 5.72 -16.81 2.07
N PRO A 34 6.04 -18.11 1.96
CA PRO A 34 7.08 -18.72 2.78
C PRO A 34 8.50 -18.23 2.45
N THR A 35 8.70 -17.58 1.30
CA THR A 35 10.02 -17.12 0.86
C THR A 35 10.37 -15.73 1.36
N ALA A 36 9.41 -14.95 1.89
CA ALA A 36 9.69 -13.63 2.43
C ALA A 36 10.53 -13.74 3.72
N SER A 37 11.65 -12.99 3.79
CA SER A 37 12.43 -12.90 5.01
C SER A 37 11.62 -12.24 6.12
N PHE A 38 11.89 -12.63 7.37
CA PHE A 38 11.20 -12.10 8.54
C PHE A 38 11.53 -10.61 8.76
N HIS A 39 10.61 -9.91 9.42
CA HIS A 39 10.79 -8.54 9.89
C HIS A 39 10.17 -8.39 11.29
N GLY A 40 10.82 -7.68 12.20
CA GLY A 40 10.33 -7.52 13.57
C GLY A 40 8.95 -6.91 13.69
N ASP A 41 8.59 -6.00 12.78
CA ASP A 41 7.22 -5.45 12.72
C ASP A 41 6.15 -6.54 12.47
N GLU A 42 6.48 -7.69 11.85
CA GLU A 42 5.51 -8.80 11.70
C GLU A 42 5.12 -9.34 13.07
N SER A 43 6.12 -9.59 13.91
CA SER A 43 5.89 -10.09 15.26
C SER A 43 5.08 -9.09 16.09
N MET A 44 5.39 -7.79 16.00
CA MET A 44 4.62 -6.75 16.65
C MET A 44 3.16 -6.71 16.15
N GLN A 45 2.93 -6.82 14.84
CA GLN A 45 1.57 -6.84 14.28
C GLN A 45 0.80 -8.11 14.67
N ILE A 46 1.48 -9.27 14.76
CA ILE A 46 0.92 -10.54 15.22
C ILE A 46 0.57 -10.45 16.71
N HIS A 47 1.48 -9.90 17.54
CA HIS A 47 1.18 -9.62 18.96
C HIS A 47 -0.07 -8.75 19.11
N MET A 48 -0.13 -7.62 18.42
CA MET A 48 -1.27 -6.69 18.49
C MET A 48 -2.55 -7.30 17.95
N SER A 49 -2.50 -8.35 17.13
CA SER A 49 -3.68 -8.99 16.56
C SER A 49 -4.55 -9.73 17.59
N ARG A 50 -4.09 -9.87 18.84
CA ARG A 50 -4.92 -10.29 19.98
C ARG A 50 -6.13 -9.38 20.21
N ASP A 51 -6.06 -8.14 19.73
CA ASP A 51 -7.19 -7.21 19.75
C ASP A 51 -8.40 -7.77 18.97
N TYR A 52 -8.18 -8.68 18.00
CA TYR A 52 -9.27 -9.39 17.32
C TYR A 52 -10.10 -10.22 18.30
N ALA A 53 -9.45 -10.98 19.19
CA ALA A 53 -10.17 -11.77 20.19
C ALA A 53 -10.98 -10.85 21.12
N THR A 54 -10.38 -9.78 21.61
CA THR A 54 -11.06 -8.81 22.47
C THR A 54 -12.30 -8.20 21.81
N VAL A 55 -12.21 -7.82 20.52
CA VAL A 55 -13.33 -7.15 19.83
C VAL A 55 -14.39 -8.14 19.35
N PHE A 56 -13.98 -9.24 18.72
CA PHE A 56 -14.90 -10.09 17.93
C PHE A 56 -15.26 -11.42 18.61
N ILE A 57 -14.44 -11.89 19.56
CA ILE A 57 -14.71 -13.11 20.33
C ILE A 57 -15.32 -12.75 21.68
N ASP A 58 -14.64 -11.87 22.45
CA ASP A 58 -15.11 -11.45 23.77
C ASP A 58 -16.25 -10.42 23.68
N GLY A 59 -16.37 -9.70 22.56
CA GLY A 59 -17.33 -8.61 22.37
C GLY A 59 -17.08 -7.42 23.30
N ALA A 60 -15.83 -7.16 23.69
CA ALA A 60 -15.43 -6.19 24.70
C ALA A 60 -14.46 -5.11 24.12
N PRO A 61 -14.83 -4.36 23.04
CA PRO A 61 -13.96 -3.35 22.43
C PRO A 61 -13.58 -2.23 23.40
N GLU A 62 -14.34 -2.00 24.48
CA GLU A 62 -14.04 -1.02 25.53
C GLU A 62 -12.73 -1.33 26.27
N ARG A 63 -12.26 -2.58 26.27
CA ARG A 63 -10.95 -2.94 26.84
C ARG A 63 -9.77 -2.41 26.02
N LEU A 64 -10.02 -1.97 24.78
CA LEU A 64 -9.00 -1.39 23.89
C LEU A 64 -8.97 0.14 23.97
N LEU A 65 -9.80 0.76 24.80
CA LEU A 65 -9.78 2.20 25.04
C LEU A 65 -8.40 2.59 25.58
N SER A 66 -7.82 3.62 24.99
CA SER A 66 -6.51 4.10 25.40
C SER A 66 -6.65 5.45 26.11
N ALA A 67 -6.00 5.55 27.27
CA ALA A 67 -5.80 6.78 28.01
C ALA A 67 -4.33 6.83 28.44
N GLY A 68 -3.70 7.99 28.27
CA GLY A 68 -2.28 8.14 28.65
C GLY A 68 -1.99 7.85 30.12
N PRO A 69 -0.74 7.66 30.49
CA PRO A 69 0.46 7.78 29.64
C PRO A 69 0.60 6.63 28.63
N PHE A 70 1.39 6.88 27.56
CA PHE A 70 1.70 5.89 26.52
C PHE A 70 3.20 5.53 26.53
N PRO A 71 3.66 4.71 27.49
CA PRO A 71 5.05 4.26 27.46
C PRO A 71 5.37 3.58 26.13
N ILE A 72 6.56 3.86 25.57
CA ILE A 72 7.04 3.24 24.33
C ILE A 72 6.86 1.73 24.39
N ASP A 73 6.42 1.13 23.30
CA ASP A 73 6.17 -0.30 23.13
C ASP A 73 5.10 -0.92 24.05
N SER A 74 4.40 -0.09 24.85
CA SER A 74 3.20 -0.57 25.56
C SER A 74 2.04 -0.80 24.58
N ASP A 75 1.13 -1.72 24.91
CA ASP A 75 -0.06 -1.98 24.12
C ASP A 75 -0.88 -0.70 23.78
N PRO A 76 -1.15 0.24 24.71
CA PRO A 76 -1.80 1.50 24.39
C PRO A 76 -1.03 2.35 23.38
N HIS A 77 0.30 2.44 23.51
CA HIS A 77 1.17 3.14 22.56
C HIS A 77 1.06 2.53 21.17
N LEU A 78 1.27 1.20 21.07
CA LEU A 78 1.21 0.46 19.82
C LEU A 78 -0.17 0.59 19.14
N ARG A 79 -1.26 0.61 19.94
CA ARG A 79 -2.63 0.78 19.41
C ARG A 79 -2.87 2.16 18.81
N ILE A 80 -2.30 3.21 19.38
CA ILE A 80 -2.45 4.58 18.87
C ILE A 80 -1.64 4.79 17.59
N ILE A 81 -0.38 4.30 17.55
CA ILE A 81 0.51 4.55 16.40
C ILE A 81 0.32 3.58 15.23
N ASN A 82 -0.42 2.49 15.40
CA ASN A 82 -0.64 1.48 14.36
C ASN A 82 -2.12 1.36 13.97
N GLY A 83 -2.36 1.03 12.69
CA GLY A 83 -3.71 0.81 12.18
C GLY A 83 -4.37 -0.45 12.73
N SER A 84 -5.70 -0.43 12.81
CA SER A 84 -6.51 -1.52 13.36
C SER A 84 -6.87 -2.61 12.33
N VAL A 85 -7.03 -2.26 11.05
CA VAL A 85 -7.49 -3.20 10.00
C VAL A 85 -6.56 -4.38 9.87
N ASN A 86 -5.25 -4.15 9.86
CA ASN A 86 -4.27 -5.23 9.74
C ASN A 86 -4.31 -6.17 10.96
N ARG A 87 -4.39 -5.62 12.18
CA ARG A 87 -4.54 -6.40 13.41
C ARG A 87 -5.75 -7.33 13.37
N TYR A 88 -6.90 -6.80 12.96
CA TYR A 88 -8.13 -7.59 12.89
C TYR A 88 -8.07 -8.67 11.81
N THR A 89 -7.45 -8.40 10.69
CA THR A 89 -7.35 -9.39 9.60
C THR A 89 -6.29 -10.47 9.88
N ILE A 90 -5.19 -10.13 10.52
CA ILE A 90 -4.23 -11.10 11.07
C ILE A 90 -4.91 -11.94 12.15
N GLY A 91 -5.67 -11.29 13.07
CA GLY A 91 -6.43 -11.94 14.11
C GLY A 91 -7.44 -12.95 13.58
N LEU A 92 -8.19 -12.56 12.55
CA LEU A 92 -9.09 -13.49 11.85
C LEU A 92 -8.33 -14.68 11.24
N ALA A 93 -7.14 -14.43 10.66
CA ALA A 93 -6.37 -15.50 10.01
C ALA A 93 -5.89 -16.56 11.02
N TRP A 94 -5.27 -16.17 12.12
CA TRP A 94 -4.82 -17.14 13.13
C TRP A 94 -5.99 -17.82 13.83
N PHE A 95 -7.09 -17.10 14.10
CA PHE A 95 -8.31 -17.69 14.69
C PHE A 95 -8.91 -18.78 13.80
N LEU A 96 -9.05 -18.53 12.50
CA LEU A 96 -9.54 -19.53 11.54
C LEU A 96 -8.60 -20.73 11.38
N ALA A 97 -7.31 -20.56 11.65
CA ALA A 97 -6.33 -21.64 11.64
C ALA A 97 -6.26 -22.42 12.96
N GLY A 98 -7.07 -22.07 13.96
CA GLY A 98 -7.17 -22.78 15.23
C GLY A 98 -6.14 -22.35 16.31
N TYR A 99 -5.45 -21.23 16.10
CA TYR A 99 -4.60 -20.61 17.11
C TYR A 99 -5.42 -19.79 18.11
N SER A 100 -4.85 -19.53 19.27
CA SER A 100 -5.38 -18.68 20.34
C SER A 100 -4.48 -17.46 20.58
N ALA A 101 -4.93 -16.56 21.43
CA ALA A 101 -4.12 -15.40 21.82
C ALA A 101 -2.85 -15.78 22.63
N ASP A 102 -2.83 -16.97 23.24
CA ASP A 102 -1.68 -17.49 24.01
C ASP A 102 -0.56 -18.02 23.11
N ASP A 103 -0.88 -18.29 21.83
CA ASP A 103 0.11 -18.75 20.83
C ASP A 103 0.87 -17.58 20.18
N LEU A 104 0.45 -16.33 20.48
CA LEU A 104 1.02 -15.13 19.86
C LEU A 104 2.29 -14.68 20.60
N PRO A 105 3.23 -13.98 19.92
CA PRO A 105 4.43 -13.46 20.53
C PRO A 105 4.14 -12.64 21.80
N PRO A 106 5.04 -12.68 22.82
CA PRO A 106 4.88 -11.89 24.03
C PRO A 106 5.00 -10.37 23.74
N PRO A 107 4.56 -9.49 24.68
CA PRO A 107 4.78 -8.05 24.53
C PRO A 107 6.28 -7.71 24.49
N PRO A 108 6.68 -6.72 23.67
CA PRO A 108 5.91 -5.89 22.73
C PRO A 108 5.75 -6.50 21.34
N GLY A 109 5.90 -7.78 21.18
CA GLY A 109 5.97 -8.51 19.93
C GLY A 109 7.41 -8.65 19.44
N TRP A 110 8.14 -7.59 19.22
CA TRP A 110 9.57 -7.57 18.92
C TRP A 110 10.27 -6.49 19.75
N ASP A 111 11.33 -6.87 20.44
CA ASP A 111 12.17 -5.92 21.19
C ASP A 111 13.31 -5.40 20.30
N TRP A 112 13.17 -4.16 19.85
CA TRP A 112 14.15 -3.48 19.00
C TRP A 112 15.45 -3.12 19.74
N GLY A 113 15.51 -3.26 21.05
CA GLY A 113 16.72 -3.11 21.87
C GLY A 113 17.63 -4.33 21.83
N LEU A 114 17.14 -5.48 21.34
CA LEU A 114 17.91 -6.72 21.24
C LEU A 114 18.53 -6.87 19.85
N SER A 115 19.63 -7.63 19.77
CA SER A 115 20.14 -8.11 18.49
C SER A 115 19.13 -9.08 17.86
N TYR A 116 19.25 -9.34 16.54
CA TYR A 116 18.39 -10.32 15.89
C TYR A 116 18.51 -11.71 16.54
N ASP A 117 19.76 -12.16 16.84
CA ASP A 117 20.01 -13.48 17.39
C ASP A 117 19.48 -13.62 18.83
N ASP A 118 19.59 -12.57 19.66
CA ASP A 118 18.98 -12.54 20.98
C ASP A 118 17.45 -12.56 20.90
N GLY A 119 16.87 -11.83 19.96
CA GLY A 119 15.42 -11.83 19.70
C GLY A 119 14.87 -13.20 19.33
N LEU A 120 15.69 -14.08 18.72
CA LEU A 120 15.31 -15.48 18.44
C LEU A 120 15.20 -16.34 19.69
N THR A 121 15.95 -16.01 20.76
CA THR A 121 15.98 -16.79 22.01
C THR A 121 14.87 -16.40 22.99
N THR A 122 14.14 -15.32 22.73
CA THR A 122 13.15 -14.72 23.64
C THR A 122 11.70 -14.97 23.21
N ASP A 123 11.45 -15.95 22.35
CA ASP A 123 10.12 -16.32 21.80
C ASP A 123 9.37 -15.15 21.10
N HIS A 124 10.08 -14.07 20.77
CA HIS A 124 9.50 -12.94 20.04
C HIS A 124 9.27 -13.24 18.56
N ARG A 125 9.94 -14.24 17.98
CA ARG A 125 9.70 -14.65 16.60
C ARG A 125 8.59 -15.71 16.57
N PRO A 126 7.48 -15.48 15.86
CA PRO A 126 6.44 -16.48 15.66
C PRO A 126 6.98 -17.74 15.01
N ASP A 127 6.43 -18.89 15.33
CA ASP A 127 6.75 -20.11 14.59
C ASP A 127 6.39 -19.99 13.11
N THR A 128 6.99 -20.83 12.28
CA THR A 128 6.86 -20.72 10.81
C THR A 128 5.41 -20.93 10.33
N ALA A 129 4.62 -21.76 11.04
CA ALA A 129 3.25 -22.05 10.65
C ALA A 129 2.33 -20.85 10.96
N LEU A 130 2.43 -20.29 12.18
CA LEU A 130 1.72 -19.08 12.57
C LEU A 130 2.10 -17.89 11.68
N LEU A 131 3.41 -17.71 11.41
CA LEU A 131 3.90 -16.66 10.53
C LEU A 131 3.34 -16.79 9.10
N THR A 132 3.25 -18.00 8.56
CA THR A 132 2.69 -18.26 7.23
C THR A 132 1.20 -17.92 7.18
N VAL A 133 0.44 -18.32 8.18
CA VAL A 133 -1.00 -18.06 8.28
C VAL A 133 -1.28 -16.56 8.39
N THR A 134 -0.55 -15.86 9.23
CA THR A 134 -0.72 -14.43 9.46
C THR A 134 -0.31 -13.59 8.24
N ARG A 135 0.72 -14.01 7.51
CA ARG A 135 1.14 -13.42 6.24
C ARG A 135 0.09 -13.56 5.13
N LEU A 136 -0.75 -14.60 5.18
CA LEU A 136 -1.80 -14.79 4.20
C LEU A 136 -2.79 -13.62 4.18
N ALA A 137 -3.12 -13.02 5.32
CA ALA A 137 -3.99 -11.85 5.41
C ALA A 137 -3.44 -10.67 4.57
N SER A 138 -2.16 -10.33 4.74
CA SER A 138 -1.51 -9.24 3.97
C SER A 138 -1.37 -9.59 2.49
N ALA A 139 -0.99 -10.83 2.17
CA ALA A 139 -0.86 -11.30 0.78
C ALA A 139 -2.17 -11.29 0.00
N LEU A 140 -3.31 -11.57 0.64
CA LEU A 140 -4.63 -11.46 0.01
C LEU A 140 -5.00 -10.01 -0.31
N PHE A 141 -4.66 -9.05 0.57
CA PHE A 141 -4.78 -7.63 0.22
C PHE A 141 -3.86 -7.24 -0.93
N LEU A 142 -2.63 -7.76 -0.98
CA LEU A 142 -1.75 -7.53 -2.13
C LEU A 142 -2.35 -8.09 -3.41
N CYS A 143 -2.92 -9.29 -3.42
CA CYS A 143 -3.63 -9.84 -4.58
C CYS A 143 -4.78 -8.93 -5.02
N ALA A 144 -5.58 -8.45 -4.08
CA ALA A 144 -6.68 -7.54 -4.37
C ALA A 144 -6.16 -6.20 -4.95
N SER A 145 -5.02 -5.69 -4.46
CA SER A 145 -4.39 -4.47 -4.99
C SER A 145 -3.90 -4.63 -6.44
N VAL A 146 -3.43 -5.83 -6.82
CA VAL A 146 -3.08 -6.16 -8.21
C VAL A 146 -4.28 -6.01 -9.14
N ALA A 147 -5.46 -6.51 -8.71
CA ALA A 147 -6.69 -6.38 -9.50
C ALA A 147 -7.16 -4.91 -9.61
N VAL A 148 -7.04 -4.12 -8.52
CA VAL A 148 -7.34 -2.68 -8.55
C VAL A 148 -6.40 -1.95 -9.52
N LEU A 149 -5.11 -2.27 -9.49
CA LEU A 149 -4.12 -1.65 -10.36
C LEU A 149 -4.33 -2.03 -11.84
N PHE A 150 -4.77 -3.28 -12.12
CA PHE A 150 -5.22 -3.67 -13.45
C PHE A 150 -6.37 -2.77 -13.92
N GLY A 151 -7.37 -2.51 -13.06
CA GLY A 151 -8.47 -1.59 -13.33
C GLY A 151 -8.00 -0.16 -13.61
N LEU A 152 -7.09 0.37 -12.79
CA LEU A 152 -6.47 1.68 -13.00
C LEU A 152 -5.71 1.73 -14.34
N GLY A 153 -4.86 0.76 -14.64
CA GLY A 153 -4.17 0.68 -15.94
C GLY A 153 -5.15 0.65 -17.12
N TRP A 154 -6.27 -0.05 -16.96
CA TRP A 154 -7.33 -0.09 -17.98
C TRP A 154 -7.89 1.29 -18.31
N LEU A 155 -8.11 2.13 -17.29
CA LEU A 155 -8.60 3.51 -17.48
C LEU A 155 -7.67 4.35 -18.34
N TYR A 156 -6.36 4.18 -18.22
CA TYR A 156 -5.36 4.93 -18.98
C TYR A 156 -5.14 4.43 -20.40
N GLY A 157 -5.69 3.26 -20.73
CA GLY A 157 -5.44 2.85 -22.09
C GLY A 157 -5.94 1.49 -22.54
N GLY A 158 -6.81 0.86 -21.79
CA GLY A 158 -7.36 -0.45 -22.08
C GLY A 158 -6.39 -1.57 -21.67
N ARG A 159 -6.49 -2.71 -22.32
CA ARG A 159 -5.87 -3.96 -21.90
C ARG A 159 -4.34 -3.89 -21.74
N LEU A 160 -3.64 -3.31 -22.73
CA LEU A 160 -2.17 -3.29 -22.68
C LEU A 160 -1.62 -2.58 -21.44
N PRO A 161 -2.00 -1.32 -21.10
CA PRO A 161 -1.57 -0.71 -19.86
C PRO A 161 -2.05 -1.44 -18.60
N ALA A 162 -3.22 -2.07 -18.63
CA ALA A 162 -3.72 -2.87 -17.51
C ALA A 162 -2.82 -4.06 -17.21
N THR A 163 -2.49 -4.86 -18.24
CA THR A 163 -1.60 -6.03 -18.13
C THR A 163 -0.19 -5.63 -17.71
N VAL A 164 0.37 -4.58 -18.34
CA VAL A 164 1.73 -4.11 -18.02
C VAL A 164 1.80 -3.59 -16.59
N ALA A 165 0.88 -2.70 -16.18
CA ALA A 165 0.92 -2.11 -14.84
C ALA A 165 0.74 -3.18 -13.75
N SER A 166 -0.25 -4.08 -13.89
CA SER A 166 -0.47 -5.16 -12.93
C SER A 166 0.68 -6.15 -12.88
N GLY A 167 1.31 -6.48 -14.02
CA GLY A 167 2.47 -7.36 -14.08
C GLY A 167 3.70 -6.74 -13.42
N LEU A 168 4.07 -5.50 -13.79
CA LEU A 168 5.19 -4.80 -13.15
C LEU A 168 4.99 -4.65 -11.64
N TYR A 169 3.77 -4.41 -11.19
CA TYR A 169 3.46 -4.27 -9.77
C TYR A 169 3.52 -5.62 -9.02
N ALA A 170 2.84 -6.65 -9.54
CA ALA A 170 2.76 -7.95 -8.88
C ALA A 170 4.09 -8.71 -8.87
N LEU A 171 5.02 -8.38 -9.78
CA LEU A 171 6.36 -8.98 -9.86
C LEU A 171 7.44 -8.04 -9.30
N HIS A 172 7.07 -6.93 -8.68
CA HIS A 172 8.02 -5.97 -8.12
C HIS A 172 8.57 -6.49 -6.78
N PRO A 173 9.92 -6.65 -6.64
CA PRO A 173 10.50 -7.28 -5.44
C PRO A 173 10.12 -6.58 -4.13
N VAL A 174 10.15 -5.24 -4.12
CA VAL A 174 9.82 -4.44 -2.92
C VAL A 174 8.34 -4.57 -2.53
N ILE A 175 7.45 -4.62 -3.51
CA ILE A 175 6.01 -4.83 -3.30
C ILE A 175 5.75 -6.23 -2.76
N LEU A 176 6.40 -7.25 -3.33
CA LEU A 176 6.25 -8.64 -2.90
C LEU A 176 6.78 -8.84 -1.49
N LEU A 177 7.97 -8.33 -1.19
CA LEU A 177 8.58 -8.45 0.12
C LEU A 177 7.68 -7.85 1.21
N ASN A 178 7.31 -6.58 1.07
CA ASN A 178 6.52 -5.88 2.08
C ASN A 178 5.04 -6.28 2.09
N GLY A 179 4.44 -6.60 0.95
CA GLY A 179 3.05 -7.00 0.87
C GLY A 179 2.76 -8.45 1.27
N ARG A 180 3.78 -9.33 1.33
CA ARG A 180 3.68 -10.70 1.86
C ARG A 180 3.89 -10.78 3.35
N ARG A 181 4.65 -9.87 3.95
CA ARG A 181 4.87 -9.81 5.39
C ARG A 181 3.56 -9.52 6.13
N ALA A 182 3.40 -10.05 7.33
CA ALA A 182 2.24 -9.80 8.19
C ALA A 182 2.28 -8.36 8.75
N MET A 183 2.30 -7.38 7.84
CA MET A 183 2.48 -5.96 8.11
C MET A 183 1.35 -5.13 7.47
N GLN A 184 1.32 -3.84 7.75
CA GLN A 184 0.25 -2.92 7.33
C GLN A 184 0.27 -2.56 5.84
N GLU A 185 1.34 -2.86 5.13
CA GLU A 185 1.58 -2.43 3.75
C GLU A 185 0.60 -3.04 2.76
N GLY A 186 0.25 -4.31 2.92
CA GLY A 186 -0.70 -4.99 2.03
C GLY A 186 -2.07 -4.32 2.05
N SER A 187 -2.64 -4.12 3.23
CA SER A 187 -3.96 -3.49 3.39
C SER A 187 -3.95 -2.02 2.99
N MET A 188 -2.91 -1.26 3.37
CA MET A 188 -2.74 0.15 2.98
C MET A 188 -2.71 0.31 1.46
N LEU A 189 -1.92 -0.52 0.75
CA LEU A 189 -1.83 -0.46 -0.71
C LEU A 189 -3.17 -0.82 -1.37
N PHE A 190 -3.86 -1.84 -0.89
CA PHE A 190 -5.15 -2.23 -1.45
C PHE A 190 -6.19 -1.12 -1.30
N PHE A 191 -6.45 -0.68 -0.08
CA PHE A 191 -7.46 0.35 0.16
C PHE A 191 -7.05 1.71 -0.41
N GLY A 192 -5.76 2.06 -0.36
CA GLY A 192 -5.24 3.27 -0.97
C GLY A 192 -5.43 3.30 -2.50
N LEU A 193 -5.19 2.19 -3.19
CA LEU A 193 -5.46 2.08 -4.63
C LEU A 193 -6.96 2.10 -4.94
N LEU A 194 -7.82 1.55 -4.06
CA LEU A 194 -9.27 1.69 -4.19
C LEU A 194 -9.72 3.15 -4.05
N VAL A 195 -9.11 3.93 -3.16
CA VAL A 195 -9.34 5.38 -3.04
C VAL A 195 -9.03 6.09 -4.37
N VAL A 196 -7.88 5.78 -4.98
CA VAL A 196 -7.48 6.33 -6.29
C VAL A 196 -8.46 5.89 -7.39
N LEU A 197 -8.89 4.63 -7.40
CA LEU A 197 -9.87 4.11 -8.36
C LEU A 197 -11.24 4.77 -8.17
N ALA A 198 -11.67 4.99 -6.93
CA ALA A 198 -12.91 5.71 -6.61
C ALA A 198 -12.89 7.15 -7.14
N ALA A 199 -11.77 7.87 -6.93
CA ALA A 199 -11.58 9.20 -7.50
C ALA A 199 -11.67 9.19 -9.04
N ALA A 200 -10.98 8.23 -9.69
CA ALA A 200 -11.05 8.07 -11.14
C ALA A 200 -12.49 7.82 -11.64
N ALA A 201 -13.23 6.96 -10.95
CA ALA A 201 -14.62 6.64 -11.27
C ALA A 201 -15.55 7.87 -11.08
N ILE A 202 -15.36 8.64 -10.01
CA ILE A 202 -16.09 9.88 -9.76
C ILE A 202 -15.83 10.86 -10.90
N VAL A 203 -14.57 11.14 -11.21
CA VAL A 203 -14.16 12.08 -12.23
C VAL A 203 -14.70 11.69 -13.61
N GLN A 204 -14.59 10.41 -14.00
CA GLN A 204 -15.11 9.93 -15.29
C GLN A 204 -16.63 10.03 -15.40
N ARG A 205 -17.38 9.65 -14.37
CA ARG A 205 -18.84 9.72 -14.41
C ARG A 205 -19.34 11.16 -14.42
N ARG A 206 -18.68 12.03 -13.66
CA ARG A 206 -19.02 13.46 -13.67
C ARG A 206 -18.77 14.11 -15.04
N THR A 207 -17.71 13.74 -15.75
CA THR A 207 -17.50 14.23 -17.13
C THR A 207 -18.61 13.80 -18.07
N ARG A 208 -19.34 12.72 -17.77
CA ARG A 208 -20.52 12.25 -18.51
C ARG A 208 -21.85 12.83 -17.99
N GLY A 209 -21.81 13.77 -17.04
CA GLY A 209 -23.00 14.43 -16.49
C GLY A 209 -23.79 13.64 -15.45
N SER A 210 -23.27 12.49 -14.97
CA SER A 210 -23.95 11.67 -13.96
C SER A 210 -23.42 11.92 -12.54
N THR A 211 -24.29 11.69 -11.53
CA THR A 211 -23.87 11.75 -10.12
C THR A 211 -23.41 10.36 -9.67
N PRO A 212 -22.12 10.16 -9.40
CA PRO A 212 -21.54 8.84 -9.10
C PRO A 212 -21.64 8.48 -7.61
N TRP A 213 -22.86 8.30 -7.08
CA TRP A 213 -23.03 7.99 -5.65
C TRP A 213 -22.22 6.77 -5.19
N GLY A 214 -22.19 5.69 -5.99
CA GLY A 214 -21.35 4.51 -5.68
C GLY A 214 -19.86 4.83 -5.64
N GLY A 215 -19.38 5.78 -6.43
CA GLY A 215 -17.98 6.26 -6.36
C GLY A 215 -17.70 7.02 -5.07
N TRP A 216 -18.62 7.87 -4.61
CA TRP A 216 -18.49 8.58 -3.33
C TRP A 216 -18.53 7.62 -2.14
N ALA A 217 -19.44 6.64 -2.14
CA ALA A 217 -19.52 5.61 -1.11
C ALA A 217 -18.21 4.78 -1.08
N LEU A 218 -17.69 4.38 -2.24
CA LEU A 218 -16.41 3.67 -2.33
C LEU A 218 -15.26 4.53 -1.82
N LEU A 219 -15.23 5.83 -2.12
CA LEU A 219 -14.21 6.76 -1.62
C LEU A 219 -14.21 6.84 -0.09
N VAL A 220 -15.39 6.99 0.52
CA VAL A 220 -15.53 7.06 1.98
C VAL A 220 -15.10 5.74 2.63
N LEU A 221 -15.62 4.62 2.15
CA LEU A 221 -15.32 3.30 2.71
C LEU A 221 -13.82 2.96 2.58
N SER A 222 -13.28 3.09 1.36
CA SER A 222 -11.86 2.79 1.15
C SER A 222 -10.94 3.80 1.85
N GLY A 223 -11.32 5.08 1.94
CA GLY A 223 -10.56 6.11 2.64
C GLY A 223 -10.44 5.84 4.14
N GLY A 224 -11.55 5.52 4.82
CA GLY A 224 -11.53 5.16 6.24
C GLY A 224 -10.72 3.89 6.50
N LEU A 225 -10.90 2.85 5.66
CA LEU A 225 -10.12 1.61 5.75
C LEU A 225 -8.62 1.83 5.45
N THR A 226 -8.27 2.78 4.57
CA THR A 226 -6.87 3.14 4.29
C THR A 226 -6.21 3.74 5.54
N LEU A 227 -6.88 4.71 6.19
CA LEU A 227 -6.36 5.32 7.43
C LEU A 227 -6.27 4.32 8.57
N ALA A 228 -7.29 3.46 8.70
CA ALA A 228 -7.30 2.39 9.69
C ALA A 228 -6.33 1.24 9.37
N SER A 229 -5.82 1.14 8.14
CA SER A 229 -4.72 0.21 7.79
C SER A 229 -3.36 0.76 8.20
N LYS A 230 -3.04 1.98 7.80
CA LYS A 230 -1.80 2.69 8.14
C LYS A 230 -2.02 4.19 8.01
N HIS A 231 -1.60 4.97 9.02
CA HIS A 231 -1.87 6.41 9.05
C HIS A 231 -1.25 7.17 7.87
N SER A 232 -0.08 6.70 7.37
CA SER A 232 0.54 7.26 6.15
C SER A 232 -0.33 7.10 4.89
N GLY A 233 -1.36 6.25 4.93
CA GLY A 233 -2.38 6.14 3.89
C GLY A 233 -3.19 7.42 3.63
N ILE A 234 -3.08 8.43 4.53
CA ILE A 234 -3.65 9.78 4.32
C ILE A 234 -3.22 10.38 2.97
N VAL A 235 -2.04 10.01 2.46
CA VAL A 235 -1.54 10.45 1.15
C VAL A 235 -2.50 10.04 0.03
N PHE A 236 -3.02 8.81 0.04
CA PHE A 236 -3.99 8.35 -0.96
C PHE A 236 -5.31 9.11 -0.88
N VAL A 237 -5.77 9.40 0.34
CA VAL A 237 -6.99 10.20 0.56
C VAL A 237 -6.78 11.63 0.02
N GLY A 238 -5.65 12.26 0.35
CA GLY A 238 -5.28 13.59 -0.17
C GLY A 238 -5.23 13.63 -1.70
N ILE A 239 -4.59 12.62 -2.32
CA ILE A 239 -4.56 12.45 -3.78
C ILE A 239 -5.97 12.46 -4.37
N ALA A 240 -6.88 11.67 -3.82
CA ALA A 240 -8.24 11.55 -4.33
C ALA A 240 -9.02 12.86 -4.24
N LEU A 241 -8.97 13.52 -3.07
CA LEU A 241 -9.68 14.78 -2.84
C LEU A 241 -9.15 15.90 -3.75
N VAL A 242 -7.83 16.04 -3.85
CA VAL A 242 -7.19 17.04 -4.73
C VAL A 242 -7.46 16.73 -6.20
N TRP A 243 -7.40 15.46 -6.62
CA TRP A 243 -7.71 15.08 -8.00
C TRP A 243 -9.15 15.43 -8.39
N ILE A 244 -10.13 15.07 -7.55
CA ILE A 244 -11.54 15.38 -7.83
C ILE A 244 -11.75 16.89 -7.95
N LEU A 245 -11.15 17.68 -7.03
CA LEU A 245 -11.23 19.14 -7.09
C LEU A 245 -10.56 19.71 -8.34
N ALA A 246 -9.34 19.27 -8.65
CA ALA A 246 -8.61 19.71 -9.84
C ALA A 246 -9.37 19.41 -11.14
N ALA A 247 -10.01 18.22 -11.23
CA ALA A 247 -10.82 17.85 -12.37
C ALA A 247 -12.04 18.77 -12.58
N GLU A 248 -12.69 19.23 -11.51
CA GLU A 248 -13.80 20.20 -11.57
C GLU A 248 -13.32 21.58 -12.02
N VAL A 249 -12.22 22.08 -11.46
CA VAL A 249 -11.62 23.37 -11.82
C VAL A 249 -11.21 23.37 -13.31
N LEU A 250 -10.48 22.34 -13.73
CA LEU A 250 -10.05 22.20 -15.13
C LEU A 250 -11.22 22.08 -16.11
N SER A 251 -12.35 21.51 -15.67
CA SER A 251 -13.57 21.39 -16.46
C SER A 251 -14.43 22.65 -16.44
N ARG A 252 -14.00 23.74 -15.76
CA ARG A 252 -14.73 25.01 -15.57
C ARG A 252 -16.14 24.81 -15.01
N ARG A 253 -16.35 23.80 -14.16
CA ARG A 253 -17.65 23.50 -13.55
C ARG A 253 -17.81 24.27 -12.23
N ARG A 254 -19.05 24.28 -11.72
CA ARG A 254 -19.31 24.82 -10.37
C ARG A 254 -18.66 23.94 -9.32
N TRP A 255 -17.49 24.35 -8.81
CA TRP A 255 -16.69 23.60 -7.85
C TRP A 255 -17.24 23.62 -6.41
N LEU A 256 -18.06 24.66 -6.04
CA LEU A 256 -18.63 24.80 -4.70
C LEU A 256 -19.44 23.58 -4.23
N PRO A 257 -20.40 23.03 -5.02
CA PRO A 257 -21.12 21.81 -4.60
C PRO A 257 -20.21 20.60 -4.46
N THR A 258 -19.11 20.56 -5.21
CA THR A 258 -18.13 19.49 -5.08
C THR A 258 -17.31 19.64 -3.80
N MET A 259 -16.96 20.88 -3.41
CA MET A 259 -16.30 21.14 -2.15
C MET A 259 -17.12 20.65 -0.94
N GLY A 260 -18.43 20.91 -0.92
CA GLY A 260 -19.31 20.38 0.13
C GLY A 260 -19.28 18.85 0.21
N ARG A 261 -19.27 18.15 -0.95
CA ARG A 261 -19.15 16.68 -0.99
C ARG A 261 -17.78 16.20 -0.54
N LEU A 262 -16.71 16.91 -0.89
CA LEU A 262 -15.35 16.59 -0.46
C LEU A 262 -15.20 16.73 1.06
N LEU A 263 -15.72 17.83 1.64
CA LEU A 263 -15.74 18.04 3.08
C LEU A 263 -16.54 16.95 3.80
N LEU A 264 -17.75 16.66 3.31
CA LEU A 264 -18.58 15.57 3.88
C LEU A 264 -17.86 14.22 3.76
N SER A 265 -17.23 13.92 2.60
CA SER A 265 -16.47 12.67 2.44
C SER A 265 -15.29 12.61 3.39
N GLY A 266 -14.55 13.71 3.59
CA GLY A 266 -13.46 13.79 4.56
C GLY A 266 -13.93 13.53 6.00
N LEU A 267 -15.05 14.13 6.41
CA LEU A 267 -15.64 13.88 7.72
C LEU A 267 -16.09 12.43 7.90
N LEU A 268 -16.71 11.84 6.89
CA LEU A 268 -17.14 10.43 6.93
C LEU A 268 -15.97 9.46 6.92
N ILE A 269 -14.90 9.75 6.19
CA ILE A 269 -13.64 8.99 6.20
C ILE A 269 -13.05 9.00 7.61
N LEU A 270 -12.98 10.18 8.23
CA LEU A 270 -12.48 10.33 9.59
C LEU A 270 -13.36 9.61 10.61
N ALA A 271 -14.68 9.74 10.49
CA ALA A 271 -15.64 9.04 11.37
C ALA A 271 -15.48 7.52 11.25
N LEU A 272 -15.31 6.99 10.04
CA LEU A 272 -15.08 5.55 9.83
C LEU A 272 -13.73 5.10 10.40
N PHE A 273 -12.66 5.89 10.23
CA PHE A 273 -11.36 5.63 10.84
C PHE A 273 -11.47 5.53 12.37
N VAL A 274 -12.14 6.49 13.02
CA VAL A 274 -12.37 6.45 14.47
C VAL A 274 -13.21 5.24 14.84
N ALA A 275 -14.29 4.97 14.12
CA ALA A 275 -15.18 3.82 14.40
C ALA A 275 -14.43 2.47 14.34
N LEU A 276 -13.44 2.33 13.48
CA LEU A 276 -12.61 1.13 13.35
C LEU A 276 -11.47 1.06 14.38
N SER A 277 -11.21 2.13 15.13
CA SER A 277 -10.05 2.25 16.02
C SER A 277 -10.49 2.50 17.48
N PRO A 278 -10.87 1.46 18.26
CA PRO A 278 -11.36 1.62 19.64
C PRO A 278 -10.42 2.41 20.54
N ALA A 279 -9.11 2.33 20.31
CA ALA A 279 -8.10 3.13 21.04
C ALA A 279 -8.37 4.65 20.99
N LEU A 280 -9.14 5.13 19.99
CA LEU A 280 -9.48 6.55 19.83
C LEU A 280 -10.83 6.92 20.47
N TRP A 281 -11.63 5.98 21.00
CA TRP A 281 -13.01 6.26 21.39
C TRP A 281 -13.17 7.03 22.69
N SER A 282 -12.19 6.93 23.62
CA SER A 282 -12.29 7.57 24.94
C SER A 282 -12.43 9.10 24.87
N ASP A 283 -11.68 9.73 23.98
CA ASP A 283 -11.70 11.18 23.69
C ASP A 283 -11.05 11.38 22.31
N PRO A 284 -11.81 11.26 21.20
CA PRO A 284 -11.24 11.30 19.87
C PRO A 284 -10.37 12.54 19.59
N PRO A 285 -10.76 13.78 19.94
CA PRO A 285 -9.89 14.94 19.73
C PRO A 285 -8.55 14.84 20.46
N ALA A 286 -8.56 14.47 21.75
CA ALA A 286 -7.33 14.30 22.53
C ALA A 286 -6.47 13.17 21.95
N ARG A 287 -7.08 12.01 21.62
CA ARG A 287 -6.36 10.86 21.03
C ARG A 287 -5.73 11.20 19.66
N PHE A 288 -6.35 12.08 18.87
CA PHE A 288 -5.70 12.60 17.66
C PHE A 288 -4.47 13.44 17.98
N GLY A 289 -4.52 14.26 19.02
CA GLY A 289 -3.34 14.98 19.50
C GLY A 289 -2.22 14.04 19.91
N ASP A 290 -2.53 13.01 20.69
CA ASP A 290 -1.57 11.99 21.09
C ASP A 290 -0.99 11.22 19.89
N LEU A 291 -1.83 10.84 18.94
CA LEU A 291 -1.38 10.16 17.72
C LEU A 291 -0.33 10.99 16.96
N LEU A 292 -0.55 12.29 16.82
CA LEU A 292 0.40 13.19 16.13
C LEU A 292 1.70 13.32 16.93
N ALA A 293 1.60 13.53 18.25
CA ALA A 293 2.77 13.67 19.12
C ALA A 293 3.62 12.38 19.15
N LEU A 294 2.96 11.22 19.31
CA LEU A 294 3.65 9.92 19.33
C LEU A 294 4.26 9.56 17.96
N ARG A 295 3.68 10.04 16.86
CA ARG A 295 4.26 9.86 15.53
C ARG A 295 5.48 10.73 15.31
N GLU A 296 5.49 11.95 15.83
CA GLU A 296 6.65 12.83 15.83
C GLU A 296 7.77 12.23 16.68
N GLU A 297 7.46 11.81 17.92
CA GLU A 297 8.40 11.11 18.80
C GLU A 297 9.01 9.87 18.15
N LEU A 298 8.19 9.03 17.51
CA LEU A 298 8.68 7.85 16.81
C LEU A 298 9.61 8.20 15.65
N LEU A 299 9.32 9.27 14.91
CA LEU A 299 10.20 9.73 13.85
C LEU A 299 11.55 10.21 14.40
N ASP A 300 11.53 10.95 15.51
CA ASP A 300 12.75 11.42 16.17
C ASP A 300 13.60 10.23 16.66
N ILE A 301 12.98 9.21 17.25
CA ILE A 301 13.64 7.97 17.67
C ILE A 301 14.24 7.26 16.44
N GLN A 302 13.49 7.13 15.35
CA GLN A 302 13.97 6.46 14.15
C GLN A 302 15.15 7.20 13.50
N VAL A 303 15.13 8.53 13.49
CA VAL A 303 16.25 9.35 13.01
C VAL A 303 17.48 9.24 13.93
N ALA A 304 17.27 9.09 15.26
CA ALA A 304 18.36 8.98 16.22
C ALA A 304 19.02 7.59 16.22
N ILE A 305 18.25 6.52 15.97
CA ILE A 305 18.75 5.13 15.94
C ILE A 305 19.43 4.80 14.61
N ASP A 306 18.97 5.41 13.51
CA ASP A 306 19.56 5.18 12.19
C ASP A 306 20.89 5.94 12.09
N PRO A 307 22.05 5.25 12.10
CA PRO A 307 23.36 5.89 11.95
C PRO A 307 23.53 6.53 10.57
N VAL A 308 22.65 6.25 9.63
CA VAL A 308 22.63 6.91 8.34
C VAL A 308 22.16 8.35 8.52
N ALA A 309 23.05 9.30 8.27
CA ALA A 309 22.71 10.73 8.32
C ALA A 309 21.43 11.02 7.52
N PRO A 310 20.53 11.89 8.04
CA PRO A 310 19.32 12.26 7.32
C PRO A 310 19.64 12.68 5.89
N MET A 311 18.90 12.11 4.92
CA MET A 311 19.12 12.42 3.50
C MET A 311 18.93 13.91 3.22
N ASP A 312 19.86 14.53 2.50
CA ASP A 312 19.66 15.83 1.91
C ASP A 312 18.64 15.82 0.76
N LEU A 313 18.22 16.97 0.29
CA LEU A 313 17.22 17.06 -0.79
C LEU A 313 17.67 16.39 -2.09
N GLY A 314 18.96 16.43 -2.41
CA GLY A 314 19.51 15.79 -3.60
C GLY A 314 19.44 14.27 -3.50
N GLN A 315 19.81 13.73 -2.34
CA GLN A 315 19.73 12.31 -2.03
C GLN A 315 18.27 11.82 -2.05
N ARG A 316 17.33 12.56 -1.44
CA ARG A 316 15.88 12.23 -1.48
C ARG A 316 15.36 12.19 -2.92
N PHE A 317 15.75 13.17 -3.73
CA PHE A 317 15.36 13.18 -5.14
C PHE A 317 15.94 11.98 -5.91
N LEU A 318 17.20 11.65 -5.67
CA LEU A 318 17.86 10.48 -6.27
C LEU A 318 17.12 9.18 -5.89
N GLU A 319 16.78 9.01 -4.62
CA GLU A 319 16.03 7.82 -4.16
C GLU A 319 14.63 7.76 -4.77
N ILE A 320 13.91 8.87 -4.89
CA ILE A 320 12.61 8.92 -5.58
C ILE A 320 12.73 8.37 -7.02
N VAL A 321 13.83 8.64 -7.70
CA VAL A 321 14.06 8.14 -9.08
C VAL A 321 14.47 6.67 -9.07
N ARG A 322 15.30 6.23 -8.10
CA ARG A 322 15.86 4.87 -8.04
C ARG A 322 14.87 3.83 -7.53
N GLN A 323 14.13 4.16 -6.48
CA GLN A 323 13.29 3.22 -5.73
C GLN A 323 12.25 2.48 -6.59
N PRO A 324 11.54 3.11 -7.56
CA PRO A 324 10.53 2.41 -8.32
C PRO A 324 11.02 1.27 -9.21
N PHE A 325 12.27 1.33 -9.72
CA PHE A 325 12.72 0.32 -10.67
C PHE A 325 14.20 -0.07 -10.59
N ILE A 326 15.05 0.70 -9.89
CA ILE A 326 16.50 0.48 -9.92
C ILE A 326 17.01 -0.10 -8.61
N ALA A 327 16.50 0.38 -7.47
CA ALA A 327 16.94 -0.05 -6.16
C ALA A 327 16.58 -1.54 -5.92
N PRO A 328 17.50 -2.34 -5.35
CA PRO A 328 17.18 -3.70 -4.91
C PRO A 328 16.19 -3.67 -3.73
N ALA A 329 15.54 -4.79 -3.45
CA ALA A 329 14.74 -4.90 -2.25
C ALA A 329 15.64 -4.87 -1.00
N VAL A 330 15.25 -4.04 -0.02
CA VAL A 330 15.90 -3.91 1.29
C VAL A 330 15.10 -4.73 2.30
N HIS A 331 15.76 -5.65 2.97
CA HIS A 331 15.12 -6.64 3.83
C HIS A 331 15.02 -6.20 5.30
N PHE A 332 15.86 -5.26 5.72
CA PHE A 332 15.94 -4.70 7.07
C PHE A 332 16.42 -3.25 7.01
N GLU A 333 16.09 -2.48 8.03
CA GLU A 333 16.48 -1.08 8.17
C GLU A 333 17.62 -0.87 9.18
N LEU A 334 17.75 -1.73 10.20
CA LEU A 334 18.76 -1.59 11.24
C LEU A 334 20.06 -2.33 10.87
N GLU A 335 21.22 -1.66 11.01
CA GLU A 335 22.53 -2.25 10.73
C GLU A 335 22.82 -3.50 11.58
N SER A 336 22.36 -3.54 12.85
CA SER A 336 22.53 -4.68 13.74
C SER A 336 21.98 -6.00 13.20
N TRP A 337 20.96 -5.95 12.35
CA TRP A 337 20.42 -7.13 11.67
C TRP A 337 21.36 -7.66 10.57
N GLY A 338 22.13 -6.76 9.97
CA GLY A 338 23.18 -7.10 8.99
C GLY A 338 24.40 -7.80 9.60
N GLU A 339 24.54 -7.82 10.92
CA GLU A 339 25.59 -8.53 11.64
C GLU A 339 25.23 -10.00 11.93
N SER A 340 23.94 -10.36 11.91
CA SER A 340 23.48 -11.73 12.15
C SER A 340 23.68 -12.61 10.92
N ALA A 341 24.54 -13.62 11.03
CA ALA A 341 24.75 -14.61 9.96
C ALA A 341 23.46 -15.38 9.65
N ALA A 342 22.67 -15.74 10.66
CA ALA A 342 21.41 -16.45 10.49
C ALA A 342 20.40 -15.61 9.69
N TYR A 343 20.33 -14.31 9.95
CA TYR A 343 19.45 -13.42 9.21
C TYR A 343 19.91 -13.18 7.78
N LEU A 344 21.21 -12.99 7.55
CA LEU A 344 21.79 -12.85 6.22
C LEU A 344 21.54 -14.09 5.35
N ASP A 345 21.62 -15.29 5.92
CA ASP A 345 21.25 -16.53 5.23
C ASP A 345 19.75 -16.57 4.85
N GLU A 346 18.88 -16.05 5.72
CA GLU A 346 17.44 -15.92 5.40
C GLU A 346 17.19 -14.92 4.28
N VAL A 347 17.88 -13.77 4.32
CA VAL A 347 17.84 -12.75 3.24
C VAL A 347 18.33 -13.34 1.93
N ALA A 348 19.46 -14.05 1.92
CA ALA A 348 20.02 -14.67 0.72
C ALA A 348 19.05 -15.70 0.10
N ARG A 349 18.44 -16.55 0.93
CA ARG A 349 17.39 -17.50 0.48
C ARG A 349 16.16 -16.78 -0.08
N SER A 350 15.71 -15.72 0.57
CA SER A 350 14.61 -14.90 0.10
C SER A 350 14.91 -14.27 -1.25
N ALA A 351 16.06 -13.59 -1.37
CA ALA A 351 16.48 -12.88 -2.57
C ALA A 351 16.75 -13.80 -3.77
N SER A 352 17.27 -15.02 -3.53
CA SER A 352 17.54 -16.01 -4.58
C SER A 352 16.29 -16.81 -5.02
N SER A 353 15.18 -16.67 -4.32
CA SER A 353 13.94 -17.39 -4.66
C SER A 353 13.40 -16.93 -6.02
N PRO A 354 12.96 -17.86 -6.90
CA PRO A 354 12.26 -17.50 -8.15
C PRO A 354 10.94 -16.77 -7.88
N LEU A 355 10.46 -16.76 -6.64
CA LEU A 355 9.27 -16.06 -6.20
C LEU A 355 9.56 -14.69 -5.56
N ALA A 356 10.82 -14.26 -5.51
CA ALA A 356 11.21 -12.94 -4.98
C ALA A 356 10.81 -11.75 -5.87
N GLY A 357 10.38 -12.02 -7.10
CA GLY A 357 10.06 -10.98 -8.09
C GLY A 357 11.14 -10.85 -9.17
N ILE A 358 10.99 -9.84 -10.01
CA ILE A 358 11.95 -9.54 -11.06
C ILE A 358 12.94 -8.47 -10.56
N PRO A 359 14.22 -8.80 -10.35
CA PRO A 359 15.22 -7.81 -9.99
C PRO A 359 15.50 -6.92 -11.19
N TYR A 360 14.89 -5.73 -11.24
CA TYR A 360 15.04 -4.85 -12.40
C TYR A 360 16.47 -4.31 -12.54
N GLY A 361 17.11 -3.87 -11.43
CA GLY A 361 18.46 -3.31 -11.44
C GLY A 361 18.63 -2.20 -12.49
N LEU A 362 19.86 -1.90 -12.90
CA LEU A 362 20.10 -0.88 -13.92
C LEU A 362 19.63 -1.32 -15.32
N ALA A 363 19.81 -2.58 -15.67
CA ALA A 363 19.56 -3.07 -17.03
C ALA A 363 18.10 -2.96 -17.47
N LEU A 364 17.16 -3.34 -16.60
CA LEU A 364 15.72 -3.24 -16.86
C LEU A 364 15.13 -1.98 -16.22
N GLY A 365 15.64 -1.55 -15.07
CA GLY A 365 15.13 -0.42 -14.30
C GLY A 365 15.30 0.91 -15.03
N LEU A 366 16.46 1.16 -15.68
CA LEU A 366 16.65 2.40 -16.41
C LEU A 366 15.68 2.55 -17.60
N PRO A 367 15.50 1.56 -18.49
CA PRO A 367 14.44 1.62 -19.51
C PRO A 367 13.04 1.84 -18.95
N LEU A 368 12.68 1.19 -17.81
CA LEU A 368 11.38 1.38 -17.18
C LEU A 368 11.22 2.79 -16.60
N THR A 369 12.28 3.35 -16.01
CA THR A 369 12.32 4.75 -15.52
C THR A 369 12.12 5.73 -16.67
N LEU A 370 12.79 5.52 -17.80
CA LEU A 370 12.61 6.34 -19.01
C LEU A 370 11.20 6.23 -19.59
N LEU A 371 10.61 5.03 -19.58
CA LEU A 371 9.23 4.82 -20.01
C LEU A 371 8.24 5.47 -19.05
N ALA A 372 8.49 5.46 -17.74
CA ALA A 372 7.69 6.19 -16.76
C ALA A 372 7.78 7.71 -16.97
N ALA A 373 8.99 8.24 -17.18
CA ALA A 373 9.21 9.65 -17.51
C ALA A 373 8.46 10.06 -18.81
N LEU A 374 8.49 9.20 -19.83
CA LEU A 374 7.71 9.39 -21.06
C LEU A 374 6.20 9.39 -20.77
N GLY A 375 5.71 8.49 -19.93
CA GLY A 375 4.31 8.47 -19.51
C GLY A 375 3.89 9.74 -18.78
N ILE A 376 4.75 10.25 -17.89
CA ILE A 376 4.56 11.54 -17.21
C ILE A 376 4.55 12.69 -18.23
N PHE A 377 5.46 12.70 -19.18
CA PHE A 377 5.47 13.68 -20.28
C PHE A 377 4.17 13.65 -21.10
N VAL A 378 3.64 12.46 -21.40
CA VAL A 378 2.34 12.30 -22.06
C VAL A 378 1.22 12.87 -21.17
N ALA A 379 1.27 12.64 -19.87
CA ALA A 379 0.28 13.18 -18.92
C ALA A 379 0.36 14.72 -18.86
N LEU A 380 1.57 15.30 -18.80
CA LEU A 380 1.78 16.75 -18.87
C LEU A 380 1.21 17.36 -20.14
N ARG A 381 1.42 16.73 -21.30
CA ARG A 381 0.82 17.19 -22.56
C ARG A 381 -0.71 17.10 -22.58
N ARG A 382 -1.28 16.26 -21.72
CA ARG A 382 -2.73 15.99 -21.65
C ARG A 382 -3.35 16.39 -20.32
N TYR A 383 -2.71 17.26 -19.55
CA TYR A 383 -3.14 17.64 -18.19
C TYR A 383 -4.60 18.15 -18.12
N ARG A 384 -5.12 18.70 -19.21
CA ARG A 384 -6.53 19.12 -19.30
C ARG A 384 -7.52 17.94 -19.33
N GLN A 385 -7.06 16.73 -19.62
CA GLN A 385 -7.90 15.54 -19.53
C GLN A 385 -7.90 15.06 -18.06
N PRO A 386 -9.07 14.94 -17.43
CA PRO A 386 -9.17 14.72 -15.99
C PRO A 386 -8.40 13.49 -15.46
N LEU A 387 -8.31 12.40 -16.24
CA LEU A 387 -7.52 11.22 -15.88
C LEU A 387 -6.03 11.52 -15.81
N TYR A 388 -5.48 12.24 -16.79
CA TYR A 388 -4.06 12.57 -16.81
C TYR A 388 -3.71 13.62 -15.75
N ALA A 389 -4.63 14.56 -15.47
CA ALA A 389 -4.48 15.45 -14.30
C ALA A 389 -4.35 14.64 -13.00
N GLY A 390 -5.17 13.59 -12.83
CA GLY A 390 -5.10 12.71 -11.68
C GLY A 390 -3.78 11.97 -11.55
N LEU A 391 -3.20 11.51 -12.66
CA LEU A 391 -1.87 10.88 -12.64
C LEU A 391 -0.80 11.86 -12.16
N LEU A 392 -0.88 13.13 -12.58
CA LEU A 392 0.06 14.17 -12.14
C LEU A 392 -0.16 14.55 -10.67
N VAL A 393 -1.40 14.63 -10.20
CA VAL A 393 -1.71 14.85 -8.77
C VAL A 393 -1.17 13.70 -7.93
N TRP A 394 -1.38 12.44 -8.38
CA TRP A 394 -0.89 11.26 -7.68
C TRP A 394 0.63 11.26 -7.56
N LEU A 395 1.34 11.53 -8.65
CA LEU A 395 2.79 11.67 -8.64
C LEU A 395 3.23 12.84 -7.75
N GLY A 396 2.65 14.03 -7.94
CA GLY A 396 3.03 15.25 -7.21
C GLY A 396 2.86 15.11 -5.69
N ALA A 397 1.79 14.45 -5.23
CA ALA A 397 1.57 14.21 -3.81
C ALA A 397 2.64 13.27 -3.22
N ASN A 398 2.99 12.18 -3.94
CA ASN A 398 4.08 11.31 -3.50
C ASN A 398 5.43 12.05 -3.47
N LEU A 399 5.73 12.85 -4.49
CA LEU A 399 6.95 13.66 -4.50
C LEU A 399 7.00 14.60 -3.29
N ALA A 400 5.91 15.32 -3.01
CA ALA A 400 5.85 16.25 -1.88
C ALA A 400 6.13 15.55 -0.54
N VAL A 401 5.50 14.39 -0.29
CA VAL A 401 5.69 13.64 0.96
C VAL A 401 7.11 13.09 1.06
N LEU A 402 7.63 12.47 -0.01
CA LEU A 402 8.95 11.85 0.00
C LEU A 402 10.09 12.86 0.07
N LEU A 403 9.92 14.06 -0.48
CA LEU A 403 10.91 15.13 -0.34
C LEU A 403 10.94 15.71 1.09
N LEU A 404 9.86 15.55 1.86
CA LEU A 404 9.83 15.97 3.27
C LEU A 404 10.34 14.85 4.21
N ASN A 405 10.34 13.59 3.79
CA ASN A 405 10.79 12.46 4.62
C ASN A 405 12.32 12.40 4.71
N PRO A 406 12.92 12.47 5.90
CA PRO A 406 14.37 12.40 6.07
C PRO A 406 14.93 10.97 6.00
N LEU A 407 14.10 9.93 6.22
CA LEU A 407 14.53 8.54 6.34
C LEU A 407 14.70 7.86 4.98
N PRO A 408 15.79 7.09 4.77
CA PRO A 408 16.03 6.35 3.53
C PRO A 408 15.24 5.04 3.42
N TRP A 409 14.34 4.75 4.33
CA TRP A 409 13.66 3.47 4.43
C TRP A 409 12.78 3.17 3.24
N GLN A 410 13.06 2.05 2.59
CA GLN A 410 12.44 1.68 1.33
C GLN A 410 10.92 1.55 1.40
N ARG A 411 10.38 1.12 2.54
CA ARG A 411 8.93 0.98 2.75
C ARG A 411 8.14 2.30 2.62
N TYR A 412 8.79 3.46 2.78
CA TYR A 412 8.14 4.75 2.56
C TYR A 412 7.88 5.05 1.09
N TYR A 413 8.62 4.40 0.18
CA TYR A 413 8.45 4.56 -1.27
C TYR A 413 7.38 3.64 -1.87
N LEU A 414 6.74 2.77 -1.07
CA LEU A 414 5.73 1.82 -1.57
C LEU A 414 4.55 2.50 -2.25
N SER A 415 4.11 3.67 -1.79
CA SER A 415 3.03 4.45 -2.42
C SER A 415 3.41 5.07 -3.77
N LEU A 416 4.71 5.23 -4.06
CA LEU A 416 5.23 5.75 -5.33
C LEU A 416 5.24 4.67 -6.42
N ILE A 417 5.48 3.40 -6.08
CA ILE A 417 5.61 2.31 -7.05
C ILE A 417 4.37 2.17 -7.94
N PRO A 418 3.13 2.17 -7.43
CA PRO A 418 1.93 2.07 -8.26
C PRO A 418 1.81 3.17 -9.32
N VAL A 419 2.09 4.43 -8.98
CA VAL A 419 2.02 5.52 -9.95
C VAL A 419 3.15 5.45 -10.98
N ALA A 420 4.32 4.98 -10.58
CA ALA A 420 5.46 4.76 -11.49
C ALA A 420 5.16 3.67 -12.51
N VAL A 421 4.61 2.52 -12.10
CA VAL A 421 4.27 1.43 -13.04
C VAL A 421 3.10 1.81 -13.96
N VAL A 422 2.11 2.56 -13.50
CA VAL A 422 1.04 3.11 -14.36
C VAL A 422 1.64 4.09 -15.38
N SER A 423 2.56 4.96 -14.94
CA SER A 423 3.25 5.90 -15.84
C SER A 423 4.07 5.16 -16.90
N ALA A 424 4.82 4.13 -16.52
CA ALA A 424 5.57 3.29 -17.45
C ALA A 424 4.63 2.59 -18.47
N ALA A 425 3.49 2.07 -18.02
CA ALA A 425 2.49 1.45 -18.90
C ALA A 425 1.89 2.45 -19.92
N VAL A 426 1.67 3.71 -19.50
CA VAL A 426 1.25 4.80 -20.39
C VAL A 426 2.34 5.10 -21.43
N GLY A 427 3.61 5.16 -21.00
CA GLY A 427 4.77 5.36 -21.90
C GLY A 427 4.90 4.23 -22.91
N ILE A 428 4.83 2.97 -22.49
CA ILE A 428 4.85 1.79 -23.38
C ILE A 428 3.74 1.88 -24.43
N LYS A 429 2.52 2.20 -24.01
CA LYS A 429 1.40 2.37 -24.93
C LYS A 429 1.66 3.46 -25.95
N TRP A 430 2.26 4.58 -25.54
CA TRP A 430 2.57 5.68 -26.45
C TRP A 430 3.61 5.26 -27.50
N VAL A 431 4.68 4.58 -27.11
CA VAL A 431 5.70 4.02 -28.02
C VAL A 431 5.07 3.05 -29.02
N MET A 432 4.29 2.07 -28.53
CA MET A 432 3.62 1.06 -29.39
C MET A 432 2.70 1.70 -30.44
N ARG A 433 1.99 2.77 -30.07
CA ARG A 433 1.15 3.50 -31.03
C ARG A 433 1.97 4.19 -32.11
N ARG A 434 3.12 4.78 -31.74
CA ARG A 434 4.00 5.46 -32.69
C ARG A 434 4.65 4.49 -33.67
N LEU A 435 5.03 3.31 -33.21
CA LEU A 435 5.59 2.25 -34.06
C LEU A 435 4.53 1.74 -35.06
N ARG A 436 3.30 1.49 -34.61
CA ARG A 436 2.20 1.05 -35.51
C ARG A 436 1.75 2.08 -36.55
N LEU A 437 1.99 3.36 -36.32
CA LEU A 437 1.68 4.42 -37.29
C LEU A 437 2.78 4.62 -38.35
N ARG A 438 3.92 3.95 -38.17
CA ARG A 438 5.07 3.99 -39.11
C ARG A 438 5.22 2.70 -39.92
N ALA A 439 4.52 1.64 -39.53
CA ALA A 439 4.40 0.37 -40.27
C ALA A 439 3.10 0.36 -41.08
#